data_72ca92664b28671c1244ccdc8338e978
#
_entry.id   72ca92664b28671c1244ccdc8338e978
#
_cell.length_a   1.000
_cell.length_b   1.000
_cell.length_c   1.000
_cell.angle_alpha   90.00
_cell.angle_beta   90.00
_cell.angle_gamma   90.00
#
_symmetry.space_group_name_H-M   'P 1'
#
loop_
_entity.id
_entity.type
_entity.pdbx_description
1 polymer ?
#
loop_
_entity_poly.entity_id
_entity_poly.type
_entity_poly.pdbx_seq_one_letter_code
_entity_poly.pdbx_strand_id
1 'polypeptide(L)'
;MIIFCNMQQYKSENSLKPLHPFLLVLIMLLLPVTRVPADDPPLNILQNGDFDRNLEQWSHWTDASAAVTFQTEGKKAKPIVGKKVAYIKISKAGNADWHIQLYQQPFALTKGKTYTFSLWAKSEKPRTITMRILHQGAPWNEYARLKINLTAEWQLFFVTFKMPADDPNSRAGVIMGGEKADVWLDHIRLYEGEFVDDLQKGKLRAVEAKHKLTANWGKIKTQSSGKLIEQSRRWHHYR
;
A
#
# COMPACT_ATOMS: atom_id res chain seq x y z
N MET A 1 -40.67 -30.00 42.46
CA MET A 1 -41.38 -30.71 41.40
C MET A 1 -40.37 -31.02 40.30
N ILE A 2 -39.81 -32.20 40.31
CA ILE A 2 -38.73 -32.64 39.44
C ILE A 2 -39.35 -33.41 38.29
N ILE A 3 -39.12 -32.94 37.05
CA ILE A 3 -39.58 -33.65 35.85
C ILE A 3 -38.34 -34.31 35.23
N PHE A 4 -38.31 -35.65 35.29
CA PHE A 4 -37.36 -36.47 34.55
C PHE A 4 -37.80 -36.55 33.08
N CYS A 5 -36.95 -36.23 32.16
CA CYS A 5 -37.16 -36.52 30.74
C CYS A 5 -36.21 -37.63 30.29
N ASN A 6 -36.85 -38.69 29.77
CA ASN A 6 -36.25 -39.94 29.36
C ASN A 6 -35.40 -39.78 28.09
N MET A 7 -34.13 -40.20 28.10
CA MET A 7 -33.30 -40.36 26.91
C MET A 7 -33.52 -41.75 26.32
N GLN A 8 -34.15 -41.83 25.15
CA GLN A 8 -34.10 -43.03 24.31
C GLN A 8 -32.86 -43.02 23.44
N GLN A 9 -32.04 -44.05 23.64
CA GLN A 9 -30.90 -44.37 22.75
C GLN A 9 -31.43 -44.90 21.42
N TYR A 10 -31.09 -44.18 20.33
CA TYR A 10 -31.27 -44.72 18.97
C TYR A 10 -29.94 -45.34 18.52
N LYS A 11 -29.88 -46.69 18.49
CA LYS A 11 -28.80 -47.47 17.89
C LYS A 11 -29.01 -47.51 16.38
N SER A 12 -28.20 -46.81 15.62
CA SER A 12 -28.11 -46.96 14.18
C SER A 12 -26.81 -47.69 13.85
N GLU A 13 -26.91 -48.97 13.58
CA GLU A 13 -25.85 -49.78 12.98
C GLU A 13 -25.80 -49.47 11.47
N ASN A 14 -24.88 -48.60 11.06
CA ASN A 14 -24.46 -48.53 9.67
C ASN A 14 -22.98 -48.86 9.58
N SER A 15 -22.71 -50.12 9.25
CA SER A 15 -21.40 -50.65 8.92
C SER A 15 -20.91 -50.03 7.59
N LEU A 16 -20.09 -48.99 7.66
CA LEU A 16 -19.34 -48.51 6.52
C LEU A 16 -18.18 -49.45 6.22
N LYS A 17 -18.25 -50.14 5.09
CA LYS A 17 -17.13 -50.96 4.57
C LYS A 17 -15.91 -50.04 4.35
N PRO A 18 -14.67 -50.44 4.68
CA PRO A 18 -13.49 -49.66 4.45
C PRO A 18 -13.27 -49.45 2.94
N LEU A 19 -13.22 -48.21 2.49
CA LEU A 19 -12.84 -47.82 1.14
C LEU A 19 -11.36 -48.15 0.91
N HIS A 20 -11.04 -48.77 -0.22
CA HIS A 20 -9.70 -49.19 -0.61
C HIS A 20 -8.70 -47.99 -0.54
N PRO A 21 -7.48 -48.19 -0.03
CA PRO A 21 -6.48 -47.13 0.12
C PRO A 21 -6.07 -46.42 -1.21
N PHE A 22 -6.31 -47.06 -2.34
CA PHE A 22 -6.07 -46.47 -3.67
C PHE A 22 -7.03 -45.33 -4.04
N LEU A 23 -8.22 -45.23 -3.45
CA LEU A 23 -9.19 -44.17 -3.74
C LEU A 23 -8.83 -42.87 -3.00
N LEU A 24 -8.19 -42.99 -1.84
CA LEU A 24 -7.75 -41.82 -1.06
C LEU A 24 -6.57 -41.07 -1.72
N VAL A 25 -5.67 -41.76 -2.43
CA VAL A 25 -4.55 -41.14 -3.12
C VAL A 25 -5.01 -40.36 -4.35
N LEU A 26 -6.06 -40.80 -5.02
CA LEU A 26 -6.59 -40.13 -6.22
C LEU A 26 -7.38 -38.84 -5.87
N ILE A 27 -8.05 -38.80 -4.69
CA ILE A 27 -8.77 -37.61 -4.24
C ILE A 27 -7.83 -36.50 -3.78
N MET A 28 -6.63 -36.84 -3.28
CA MET A 28 -5.65 -35.84 -2.83
C MET A 28 -4.97 -35.11 -3.99
N LEU A 29 -4.98 -35.68 -5.22
CA LEU A 29 -4.41 -35.08 -6.43
C LEU A 29 -5.36 -34.09 -7.14
N LEU A 30 -6.64 -34.02 -6.73
CA LEU A 30 -7.66 -33.17 -7.33
C LEU A 30 -8.06 -31.95 -6.49
N LEU A 31 -7.35 -31.69 -5.38
CA LEU A 31 -7.57 -30.43 -4.66
C LEU A 31 -7.15 -29.29 -5.58
N PRO A 32 -8.05 -28.38 -5.92
CA PRO A 32 -7.68 -27.20 -6.66
C PRO A 32 -6.60 -26.47 -5.85
N VAL A 33 -5.43 -26.30 -6.43
CA VAL A 33 -4.44 -25.34 -5.93
C VAL A 33 -5.14 -23.99 -5.99
N THR A 34 -5.78 -23.60 -4.90
CA THR A 34 -6.29 -22.25 -4.73
C THR A 34 -5.07 -21.35 -4.84
N ARG A 35 -4.88 -20.73 -6.02
CA ARG A 35 -3.96 -19.61 -6.14
C ARG A 35 -4.46 -18.57 -5.17
N VAL A 36 -3.75 -18.38 -4.05
CA VAL A 36 -3.90 -17.18 -3.23
C VAL A 36 -3.66 -16.04 -4.20
N PRO A 37 -4.65 -15.17 -4.45
CA PRO A 37 -4.43 -14.01 -5.29
C PRO A 37 -3.23 -13.27 -4.70
N ALA A 38 -2.26 -12.91 -5.53
CA ALA A 38 -1.18 -12.05 -5.10
C ALA A 38 -1.85 -10.75 -4.63
N ASP A 39 -1.77 -10.46 -3.32
CA ASP A 39 -2.40 -9.28 -2.72
C ASP A 39 -1.94 -8.03 -3.46
N ASP A 40 -2.83 -7.46 -4.25
CA ASP A 40 -2.59 -6.16 -4.83
C ASP A 40 -2.41 -5.13 -3.71
N PRO A 41 -1.58 -4.10 -3.91
CA PRO A 41 -1.42 -3.07 -2.89
C PRO A 41 -2.81 -2.45 -2.60
N PRO A 42 -3.11 -2.14 -1.34
CA PRO A 42 -4.40 -1.58 -0.98
C PRO A 42 -4.67 -0.28 -1.76
N LEU A 43 -5.93 -0.10 -2.17
CA LEU A 43 -6.35 1.06 -2.95
C LEU A 43 -6.14 2.35 -2.14
N ASN A 44 -5.41 3.30 -2.71
CA ASN A 44 -5.21 4.61 -2.09
C ASN A 44 -6.51 5.43 -2.16
N ILE A 45 -7.02 5.86 -1.01
CA ILE A 45 -8.18 6.75 -0.89
C ILE A 45 -7.83 8.16 -1.41
N LEU A 46 -6.59 8.60 -1.18
CA LEU A 46 -6.11 9.91 -1.65
C LEU A 46 -5.74 9.83 -3.13
N GLN A 47 -6.03 10.88 -3.85
CA GLN A 47 -5.74 11.00 -5.27
C GLN A 47 -4.43 11.74 -5.50
N ASN A 48 -3.72 11.40 -6.58
CA ASN A 48 -2.50 12.09 -7.00
C ASN A 48 -1.45 12.22 -5.87
N GLY A 49 -1.26 11.15 -5.09
CA GLY A 49 -0.30 11.12 -4.00
C GLY A 49 1.16 11.05 -4.47
N ASP A 50 1.39 10.78 -5.76
CA ASP A 50 2.67 10.82 -6.48
C ASP A 50 2.98 12.18 -7.14
N PHE A 51 2.05 13.13 -7.08
CA PHE A 51 2.14 14.49 -7.62
C PHE A 51 2.46 14.59 -9.12
N ASP A 52 2.32 13.54 -9.90
CA ASP A 52 2.58 13.55 -11.35
C ASP A 52 1.69 14.55 -12.10
N ARG A 53 0.48 14.81 -11.56
CA ARG A 53 -0.46 15.82 -12.03
C ARG A 53 -0.32 17.15 -11.24
N ASN A 54 0.90 17.52 -10.85
CA ASN A 54 1.20 18.68 -10.00
C ASN A 54 0.43 18.56 -8.65
N LEU A 55 -0.15 19.65 -8.15
CA LEU A 55 -0.91 19.67 -6.91
C LEU A 55 -2.41 19.47 -7.13
N GLU A 56 -2.84 18.90 -8.28
CA GLU A 56 -4.25 18.55 -8.49
C GLU A 56 -4.78 17.68 -7.35
N GLN A 57 -6.01 17.95 -6.88
CA GLN A 57 -6.66 17.31 -5.73
C GLN A 57 -6.07 17.69 -4.36
N TRP A 58 -4.96 18.39 -4.30
CA TRP A 58 -4.35 18.86 -3.06
C TRP A 58 -4.71 20.32 -2.79
N SER A 59 -5.23 20.56 -1.59
CA SER A 59 -5.46 21.90 -1.06
C SER A 59 -4.34 22.30 -0.12
N HIS A 60 -4.12 23.59 0.02
CA HIS A 60 -3.16 24.13 0.99
C HIS A 60 -3.73 25.33 1.73
N TRP A 61 -3.19 25.60 2.88
CA TRP A 61 -3.54 26.77 3.66
C TRP A 61 -2.29 27.37 4.30
N THR A 62 -2.24 28.70 4.36
CA THR A 62 -1.14 29.46 4.95
C THR A 62 -1.69 30.60 5.76
N ASP A 63 -1.24 30.70 7.02
CA ASP A 63 -1.52 31.86 7.88
C ASP A 63 -0.74 33.08 7.43
N ALA A 64 -1.26 34.28 7.69
CA ALA A 64 -0.61 35.55 7.32
C ALA A 64 0.77 35.76 7.99
N SER A 65 1.04 35.07 9.11
CA SER A 65 2.37 35.10 9.78
C SER A 65 3.47 34.37 9.01
N ALA A 66 3.08 33.46 8.09
CA ALA A 66 4.02 32.65 7.29
C ALA A 66 4.16 33.18 5.86
N ALA A 67 5.24 32.77 5.17
CA ALA A 67 5.41 32.98 3.73
C ALA A 67 5.92 31.68 3.08
N VAL A 68 5.10 31.12 2.17
CA VAL A 68 5.32 29.81 1.59
C VAL A 68 4.88 29.78 0.13
N THR A 69 5.59 28.98 -0.68
CA THR A 69 5.18 28.64 -2.05
C THR A 69 4.96 27.12 -2.13
N PHE A 70 3.77 26.70 -2.54
CA PHE A 70 3.44 25.31 -2.84
C PHE A 70 3.60 25.08 -4.33
N GLN A 71 4.43 24.13 -4.72
CA GLN A 71 4.69 23.77 -6.10
C GLN A 71 5.13 22.31 -6.22
N THR A 72 5.44 21.85 -7.43
CA THR A 72 6.06 20.54 -7.64
C THR A 72 7.48 20.70 -8.16
N GLU A 73 8.32 19.73 -7.81
CA GLU A 73 9.67 19.60 -8.32
C GLU A 73 9.87 18.24 -8.98
N GLY A 74 10.61 18.20 -10.09
CA GLY A 74 10.85 16.98 -10.85
C GLY A 74 12.16 16.28 -10.49
N LYS A 75 12.89 15.84 -11.51
CA LYS A 75 14.09 15.00 -11.43
C LYS A 75 15.14 15.46 -10.39
N LYS A 76 15.31 16.75 -10.17
CA LYS A 76 16.25 17.29 -9.18
C LYS A 76 15.93 16.83 -7.76
N ALA A 77 14.65 16.71 -7.40
CA ALA A 77 14.23 16.23 -6.10
C ALA A 77 14.44 14.72 -5.91
N LYS A 78 14.69 13.95 -7.00
CA LYS A 78 14.78 12.49 -7.03
C LYS A 78 13.51 11.84 -6.49
N PRO A 79 12.37 11.90 -7.22
CA PRO A 79 11.11 11.31 -6.80
C PRO A 79 11.25 9.83 -6.41
N ILE A 80 10.52 9.41 -5.40
CA ILE A 80 10.42 8.01 -4.96
C ILE A 80 9.53 7.23 -5.93
N VAL A 81 8.42 7.87 -6.36
CA VAL A 81 7.47 7.32 -7.33
C VAL A 81 7.18 8.39 -8.38
N GLY A 82 6.86 7.97 -9.62
CA GLY A 82 6.49 8.90 -10.67
C GLY A 82 7.62 9.83 -11.12
N LYS A 83 7.25 11.06 -11.46
CA LYS A 83 8.16 12.04 -12.06
C LYS A 83 8.31 13.34 -11.27
N LYS A 84 7.41 13.58 -10.31
CA LYS A 84 7.33 14.83 -9.53
C LYS A 84 7.11 14.54 -8.06
N VAL A 85 7.36 15.53 -7.23
CA VAL A 85 7.10 15.54 -5.80
C VAL A 85 6.44 16.86 -5.42
N ALA A 86 5.67 16.90 -4.33
CA ALA A 86 5.30 18.18 -3.75
C ALA A 86 6.53 18.85 -3.15
N TYR A 87 6.74 20.11 -3.49
CA TYR A 87 7.81 20.96 -2.95
C TYR A 87 7.21 22.17 -2.29
N ILE A 88 7.44 22.29 -0.99
CA ILE A 88 6.95 23.38 -0.15
C ILE A 88 8.13 24.25 0.24
N LYS A 89 8.27 25.40 -0.44
CA LYS A 89 9.31 26.38 -0.18
C LYS A 89 8.86 27.32 0.93
N ILE A 90 9.51 27.25 2.10
CA ILE A 90 9.15 28.02 3.28
C ILE A 90 10.14 29.14 3.50
N SER A 91 9.82 30.34 3.02
CA SER A 91 10.67 31.53 3.20
C SER A 91 10.52 32.21 4.56
N LYS A 92 9.36 32.02 5.24
CA LYS A 92 9.09 32.48 6.60
C LYS A 92 8.21 31.45 7.31
N ALA A 93 8.64 31.01 8.50
CA ALA A 93 7.82 30.17 9.37
C ALA A 93 6.60 30.92 9.91
N GLY A 94 5.55 30.17 10.22
CA GLY A 94 4.41 30.67 10.98
C GLY A 94 4.67 30.65 12.48
N ASN A 95 3.74 31.21 13.25
CA ASN A 95 3.81 31.24 14.71
C ASN A 95 3.35 29.91 15.37
N ALA A 96 2.76 29.00 14.58
CA ALA A 96 2.32 27.69 15.02
C ALA A 96 2.56 26.63 13.91
N ASP A 97 2.62 25.35 14.28
CA ASP A 97 2.86 24.26 13.36
C ASP A 97 1.78 24.14 12.28
N TRP A 98 0.53 24.41 12.60
CA TRP A 98 -0.60 24.38 11.68
C TRP A 98 -0.73 25.59 10.76
N HIS A 99 0.14 26.60 10.86
CA HIS A 99 0.12 27.80 10.01
C HIS A 99 0.55 27.55 8.56
N ILE A 100 1.09 26.38 8.24
CA ILE A 100 1.36 25.91 6.86
C ILE A 100 0.84 24.48 6.74
N GLN A 101 -0.09 24.24 5.82
CA GLN A 101 -0.75 22.94 5.66
C GLN A 101 -0.84 22.56 4.19
N LEU A 102 -0.59 21.27 3.90
CA LEU A 102 -0.92 20.61 2.64
C LEU A 102 -1.85 19.43 2.97
N TYR A 103 -3.01 19.32 2.30
CA TYR A 103 -4.02 18.35 2.66
C TYR A 103 -4.96 17.99 1.52
N GLN A 104 -5.68 16.90 1.69
CA GLN A 104 -6.77 16.48 0.82
C GLN A 104 -8.03 16.20 1.65
N GLN A 105 -9.19 16.63 1.11
CA GLN A 105 -10.52 16.51 1.69
C GLN A 105 -11.60 16.77 0.63
N PRO A 106 -12.90 16.43 0.84
CA PRO A 106 -13.38 15.49 1.85
C PRO A 106 -13.27 14.04 1.35
N PHE A 107 -13.23 13.11 2.29
CA PHE A 107 -13.43 11.69 2.03
C PHE A 107 -14.05 11.02 3.26
N ALA A 108 -14.67 9.84 3.07
CA ALA A 108 -15.34 9.12 4.14
C ALA A 108 -14.41 8.07 4.78
N LEU A 109 -14.45 7.98 6.11
CA LEU A 109 -13.85 6.91 6.89
C LEU A 109 -14.93 6.24 7.76
N THR A 110 -14.83 4.90 7.91
CA THR A 110 -15.86 4.07 8.53
C THR A 110 -15.44 3.63 9.94
N LYS A 111 -16.36 3.74 10.90
CA LYS A 111 -16.19 3.27 12.27
C LYS A 111 -15.69 1.83 12.33
N GLY A 112 -14.74 1.57 13.24
CA GLY A 112 -14.23 0.25 13.52
C GLY A 112 -13.23 -0.30 12.51
N LYS A 113 -13.10 0.31 11.32
CA LYS A 113 -12.07 -0.05 10.36
C LYS A 113 -10.71 0.51 10.75
N THR A 114 -9.67 -0.23 10.39
CA THR A 114 -8.27 0.18 10.54
C THR A 114 -7.82 0.84 9.24
N TYR A 115 -7.10 1.94 9.36
CA TYR A 115 -6.53 2.68 8.23
C TYR A 115 -5.05 2.96 8.47
N THR A 116 -4.28 3.03 7.39
CA THR A 116 -2.89 3.48 7.42
C THR A 116 -2.72 4.74 6.56
N PHE A 117 -2.13 5.76 7.16
CA PHE A 117 -1.70 6.98 6.48
C PHE A 117 -0.17 6.97 6.39
N SER A 118 0.38 7.01 5.17
CA SER A 118 1.82 6.93 4.92
C SER A 118 2.28 7.98 3.92
N LEU A 119 3.55 8.38 4.02
CA LEU A 119 4.20 9.29 3.06
C LEU A 119 5.72 9.12 3.08
N TRP A 120 6.35 9.47 1.98
CA TRP A 120 7.78 9.73 1.93
C TRP A 120 8.00 11.23 2.09
N ALA A 121 8.98 11.60 2.93
CA ALA A 121 9.31 13.00 3.18
C ALA A 121 10.81 13.21 3.38
N LYS A 122 11.27 14.41 3.03
CA LYS A 122 12.58 14.96 3.38
C LYS A 122 12.49 16.47 3.55
N SER A 123 13.54 17.09 4.08
CA SER A 123 13.63 18.53 4.25
C SER A 123 15.01 19.05 3.90
N GLU A 124 15.13 20.35 3.67
CA GLU A 124 16.40 21.04 3.39
C GLU A 124 17.42 20.83 4.50
N LYS A 125 16.98 20.85 5.74
CA LYS A 125 17.75 20.62 6.97
C LYS A 125 16.87 19.92 8.01
N PRO A 126 17.44 19.30 9.07
CA PRO A 126 16.64 18.65 10.10
C PRO A 126 15.53 19.55 10.65
N ARG A 127 14.30 19.05 10.64
CA ARG A 127 13.11 19.74 11.15
C ARG A 127 12.01 18.74 11.52
N THR A 128 11.01 19.25 12.24
CA THR A 128 9.82 18.45 12.60
C THR A 128 8.62 18.94 11.78
N ILE A 129 7.80 17.98 11.32
CA ILE A 129 6.46 18.20 10.77
C ILE A 129 5.48 17.23 11.42
N THR A 130 4.17 17.42 11.18
CA THR A 130 3.15 16.53 11.74
C THR A 130 2.22 16.02 10.65
N MET A 131 2.09 14.69 10.56
CA MET A 131 1.05 14.00 9.81
C MET A 131 -0.23 13.94 10.65
N ARG A 132 -1.40 14.13 10.04
CA ARG A 132 -2.66 14.01 10.77
C ARG A 132 -3.84 13.63 9.89
N ILE A 133 -4.79 12.93 10.52
CA ILE A 133 -6.12 12.63 10.01
C ILE A 133 -7.12 13.21 11.00
N LEU A 134 -8.10 13.97 10.52
CA LEU A 134 -9.05 14.66 11.36
C LEU A 134 -10.40 14.86 10.66
N HIS A 135 -11.43 15.20 11.45
CA HIS A 135 -12.68 15.76 10.94
C HIS A 135 -12.46 17.16 10.36
N GLN A 136 -12.96 17.40 9.15
CA GLN A 136 -12.89 18.71 8.51
C GLN A 136 -14.03 19.62 9.02
N GLY A 137 -13.72 20.43 9.99
CA GLY A 137 -14.65 21.35 10.62
C GLY A 137 -14.52 21.37 12.14
N ALA A 138 -15.04 22.44 12.78
CA ALA A 138 -15.02 22.51 14.24
C ALA A 138 -15.80 21.34 14.85
N PRO A 139 -15.28 20.70 15.92
CA PRO A 139 -14.12 21.07 16.74
C PRO A 139 -12.77 20.49 16.28
N TRP A 140 -12.60 20.06 15.02
CA TRP A 140 -11.35 19.55 14.43
C TRP A 140 -10.82 18.28 15.12
N ASN A 141 -11.72 17.35 15.45
CA ASN A 141 -11.37 16.11 16.12
C ASN A 141 -10.32 15.33 15.34
N GLU A 142 -9.17 15.06 15.95
CA GLU A 142 -8.11 14.26 15.33
C GLU A 142 -8.34 12.76 15.58
N TYR A 143 -8.20 11.95 14.52
CA TYR A 143 -8.28 10.49 14.55
C TYR A 143 -6.88 9.85 14.58
N ALA A 144 -5.92 10.51 13.96
CA ALA A 144 -4.51 10.15 14.03
C ALA A 144 -3.63 11.40 13.97
N ARG A 145 -2.55 11.40 14.75
CA ARG A 145 -1.51 12.42 14.76
C ARG A 145 -0.15 11.77 14.97
N LEU A 146 0.81 12.06 14.09
CA LEU A 146 2.18 11.59 14.22
C LEU A 146 3.14 12.76 13.93
N LYS A 147 3.93 13.15 14.94
CA LYS A 147 5.04 14.07 14.78
C LYS A 147 6.24 13.30 14.25
N ILE A 148 6.84 13.77 13.16
CA ILE A 148 7.97 13.13 12.47
C ILE A 148 9.14 14.08 12.32
N ASN A 149 10.36 13.55 12.47
CA ASN A 149 11.61 14.30 12.33
C ASN A 149 12.18 14.02 10.94
N LEU A 150 12.30 15.05 10.13
CA LEU A 150 12.85 14.98 8.78
C LEU A 150 14.34 15.24 8.77
N THR A 151 15.01 14.65 7.79
CA THR A 151 16.42 14.92 7.42
C THR A 151 16.49 15.30 5.93
N ALA A 152 17.69 15.54 5.42
CA ALA A 152 17.91 15.78 3.98
C ALA A 152 17.67 14.53 3.10
N GLU A 153 17.60 13.35 3.70
CA GLU A 153 17.36 12.09 3.00
C GLU A 153 15.88 11.74 3.00
N TRP A 154 15.42 11.08 1.93
CA TRP A 154 14.08 10.53 1.84
C TRP A 154 13.84 9.45 2.88
N GLN A 155 12.78 9.59 3.66
CA GLN A 155 12.37 8.66 4.71
C GLN A 155 10.88 8.35 4.57
N LEU A 156 10.51 7.10 4.82
CA LEU A 156 9.13 6.64 4.88
C LEU A 156 8.59 6.79 6.30
N PHE A 157 7.41 7.39 6.42
CA PHE A 157 6.69 7.52 7.67
C PHE A 157 5.26 7.01 7.50
N PHE A 158 4.73 6.40 8.54
CA PHE A 158 3.33 5.96 8.55
C PHE A 158 2.74 5.95 9.95
N VAL A 159 1.42 6.03 10.01
CA VAL A 159 0.62 5.82 11.22
C VAL A 159 -0.58 4.97 10.87
N THR A 160 -0.80 3.91 11.66
CA THR A 160 -1.98 3.05 11.55
C THR A 160 -2.91 3.38 12.72
N PHE A 161 -4.21 3.51 12.45
CA PHE A 161 -5.21 3.89 13.45
C PHE A 161 -6.55 3.22 13.18
N LYS A 162 -7.36 3.07 14.23
CA LYS A 162 -8.72 2.55 14.13
C LYS A 162 -9.72 3.68 14.27
N MET A 163 -10.66 3.78 13.32
CA MET A 163 -11.68 4.84 13.35
C MET A 163 -12.65 4.65 14.52
N PRO A 164 -12.83 5.68 15.38
CA PRO A 164 -13.73 5.62 16.52
C PRO A 164 -15.20 5.80 16.12
N ALA A 165 -15.48 6.49 15.02
CA ALA A 165 -16.81 6.81 14.51
C ALA A 165 -16.82 6.90 13.00
N ASP A 166 -17.99 6.83 12.36
CA ASP A 166 -18.11 7.17 10.93
C ASP A 166 -17.89 8.68 10.75
N ASP A 167 -17.12 9.02 9.71
CA ASP A 167 -16.93 10.42 9.33
C ASP A 167 -16.93 10.57 7.80
N PRO A 168 -17.98 11.18 7.22
CA PRO A 168 -18.05 11.43 5.78
C PRO A 168 -17.22 12.65 5.34
N ASN A 169 -16.67 13.42 6.28
CA ASN A 169 -15.97 14.67 6.04
C ASN A 169 -14.56 14.67 6.65
N SER A 170 -13.82 13.59 6.41
CA SER A 170 -12.45 13.46 6.89
C SER A 170 -11.46 14.22 6.02
N ARG A 171 -10.33 14.57 6.62
CA ARG A 171 -9.20 15.27 6.03
C ARG A 171 -7.89 14.57 6.39
N ALA A 172 -7.02 14.36 5.41
CA ALA A 172 -5.65 13.88 5.59
C ALA A 172 -4.67 14.97 5.18
N GLY A 173 -3.59 15.14 5.93
CA GLY A 173 -2.57 16.10 5.54
C GLY A 173 -1.39 16.23 6.48
N VAL A 174 -0.57 17.22 6.17
CA VAL A 174 0.67 17.53 6.87
C VAL A 174 0.63 18.98 7.29
N ILE A 175 1.05 19.27 8.53
CA ILE A 175 1.25 20.61 9.05
C ILE A 175 2.75 20.83 9.30
N MET A 176 3.26 21.99 8.90
CA MET A 176 4.69 22.24 8.83
C MET A 176 5.11 23.72 9.08
N GLY A 177 4.26 24.49 9.80
CA GLY A 177 4.46 25.93 9.97
C GLY A 177 5.53 26.35 10.98
N GLY A 178 5.94 25.46 11.88
CA GLY A 178 6.78 25.83 13.04
C GLY A 178 8.25 26.17 12.72
N GLU A 179 8.74 25.87 11.52
CA GLU A 179 10.16 26.03 11.17
C GLU A 179 10.37 26.53 9.74
N LYS A 180 11.40 27.36 9.57
CA LYS A 180 11.86 27.84 8.25
C LYS A 180 12.85 26.84 7.65
N ALA A 181 12.33 25.83 6.95
CA ALA A 181 13.10 24.90 6.13
C ALA A 181 12.18 24.30 5.07
N ASP A 182 12.65 24.13 3.87
CA ASP A 182 11.91 23.57 2.75
C ASP A 182 11.58 22.10 3.00
N VAL A 183 10.41 21.64 2.48
CA VAL A 183 9.91 20.26 2.63
C VAL A 183 9.58 19.70 1.27
N TRP A 184 9.93 18.43 1.06
CA TRP A 184 9.50 17.61 -0.09
C TRP A 184 8.69 16.44 0.41
N LEU A 185 7.55 16.19 -0.24
CA LEU A 185 6.65 15.08 0.05
C LEU A 185 6.39 14.28 -1.22
N ASP A 186 6.31 12.96 -1.09
CA ASP A 186 6.04 12.05 -2.19
C ASP A 186 5.30 10.80 -1.70
N HIS A 187 4.65 10.10 -2.64
CA HIS A 187 3.98 8.83 -2.39
C HIS A 187 3.08 8.85 -1.15
N ILE A 188 2.20 9.87 -1.09
CA ILE A 188 1.25 10.02 0.01
C ILE A 188 0.07 9.06 -0.19
N ARG A 189 -0.20 8.23 0.81
CA ARG A 189 -1.26 7.21 0.77
C ARG A 189 -2.08 7.19 2.04
N LEU A 190 -3.38 7.01 1.87
CA LEU A 190 -4.33 6.63 2.92
C LEU A 190 -5.13 5.44 2.40
N TYR A 191 -5.17 4.34 3.13
CA TYR A 191 -5.86 3.13 2.71
C TYR A 191 -6.37 2.33 3.91
N GLU A 192 -7.36 1.48 3.68
CA GLU A 192 -7.86 0.55 4.69
C GLU A 192 -6.87 -0.61 4.88
N GLY A 193 -6.57 -0.95 6.14
CA GLY A 193 -5.69 -2.03 6.56
C GLY A 193 -4.42 -1.57 7.27
N GLU A 194 -3.62 -2.56 7.66
CA GLU A 194 -2.31 -2.37 8.27
C GLU A 194 -1.27 -1.87 7.24
N PHE A 195 -0.14 -1.36 7.75
CA PHE A 195 0.91 -0.84 6.88
C PHE A 195 1.43 -1.89 5.89
N VAL A 196 1.52 -1.48 4.63
CA VAL A 196 2.08 -2.26 3.54
C VAL A 196 3.12 -1.42 2.79
N ASP A 197 4.37 -1.89 2.75
CA ASP A 197 5.40 -1.33 1.87
C ASP A 197 5.19 -1.85 0.44
N ASP A 198 4.40 -1.13 -0.34
CA ASP A 198 4.06 -1.48 -1.72
C ASP A 198 5.24 -1.34 -2.70
N LEU A 199 6.23 -0.49 -2.37
CA LEU A 199 7.44 -0.34 -3.18
C LEU A 199 8.34 -1.56 -3.05
N GLN A 200 8.45 -2.16 -1.87
CA GLN A 200 9.17 -3.42 -1.67
C GLN A 200 8.43 -4.58 -2.33
N LYS A 201 7.11 -4.68 -2.17
CA LYS A 201 6.30 -5.70 -2.85
C LYS A 201 6.43 -5.60 -4.38
N GLY A 202 6.43 -4.39 -4.94
CA GLY A 202 6.64 -4.16 -6.38
C GLY A 202 8.01 -4.65 -6.87
N LYS A 203 9.08 -4.44 -6.11
CA LYS A 203 10.43 -4.93 -6.43
C LYS A 203 10.50 -6.47 -6.40
N LEU A 204 9.92 -7.12 -5.39
CA LEU A 204 9.88 -8.58 -5.28
C LEU A 204 9.12 -9.21 -6.46
N ARG A 205 7.93 -8.67 -6.82
CA ARG A 205 7.16 -9.12 -7.99
C ARG A 205 7.93 -8.96 -9.31
N ALA A 206 8.65 -7.87 -9.49
CA ALA A 206 9.47 -7.65 -10.69
C ALA A 206 10.61 -8.67 -10.79
N VAL A 207 11.25 -9.02 -9.68
CA VAL A 207 12.29 -10.06 -9.62
C VAL A 207 11.71 -11.44 -9.95
N GLU A 208 10.56 -11.82 -9.35
CA GLU A 208 9.87 -13.07 -9.63
C GLU A 208 9.42 -13.18 -11.10
N ALA A 209 8.86 -12.12 -11.66
CA ALA A 209 8.47 -12.06 -13.07
C ALA A 209 9.67 -12.24 -14.00
N LYS A 210 10.79 -11.60 -13.69
CA LYS A 210 12.04 -11.74 -14.44
C LYS A 210 12.59 -13.16 -14.38
N HIS A 211 12.55 -13.81 -13.23
CA HIS A 211 12.97 -15.20 -13.08
C HIS A 211 12.06 -16.16 -13.85
N LYS A 212 10.74 -15.96 -13.82
CA LYS A 212 9.78 -16.77 -14.61
C LYS A 212 9.99 -16.62 -16.12
N LEU A 213 10.27 -15.43 -16.59
CA LEU A 213 10.57 -15.16 -18.01
C LEU A 213 11.86 -15.84 -18.45
N THR A 214 12.95 -15.74 -17.68
CA THR A 214 14.22 -16.38 -17.98
C THR A 214 14.12 -17.91 -17.98
N ALA A 215 13.38 -18.49 -17.04
CA ALA A 215 13.14 -19.93 -17.00
C ALA A 215 12.33 -20.42 -18.24
N ASN A 216 11.33 -19.66 -18.68
CA ASN A 216 10.56 -19.98 -19.88
C ASN A 216 11.40 -19.87 -21.16
N TRP A 217 12.22 -18.85 -21.30
CA TRP A 217 13.15 -18.71 -22.43
C TRP A 217 14.19 -19.83 -22.48
N GLY A 218 14.68 -20.28 -21.32
CA GLY A 218 15.56 -21.45 -21.21
C GLY A 218 14.90 -22.72 -21.74
N LYS A 219 13.64 -22.99 -21.37
CA LYS A 219 12.88 -24.15 -21.85
C LYS A 219 12.60 -24.08 -23.37
N ILE A 220 12.29 -22.92 -23.90
CA ILE A 220 12.05 -22.72 -25.34
C ILE A 220 13.33 -22.98 -26.14
N LYS A 221 14.49 -22.48 -25.69
CA LYS A 221 15.77 -22.72 -26.36
C LYS A 221 16.17 -24.21 -26.37
N THR A 222 15.97 -24.90 -25.26
CA THR A 222 16.29 -26.36 -25.19
C THR A 222 15.37 -27.19 -26.07
N GLN A 223 14.08 -26.84 -26.19
CA GLN A 223 13.13 -27.51 -27.08
C GLN A 223 13.47 -27.26 -28.57
N SER A 224 13.84 -26.04 -28.93
CA SER A 224 14.20 -25.71 -30.31
C SER A 224 15.53 -26.39 -30.72
N SER A 225 16.52 -26.47 -29.83
CA SER A 225 17.77 -27.16 -30.07
C SER A 225 17.57 -28.68 -30.22
N GLY A 226 16.69 -29.27 -29.40
CA GLY A 226 16.36 -30.71 -29.50
C GLY A 226 15.70 -31.07 -30.84
N LYS A 227 14.78 -30.23 -31.35
CA LYS A 227 14.13 -30.42 -32.65
C LYS A 227 15.12 -30.33 -33.83
N LEU A 228 16.07 -29.42 -33.77
CA LEU A 228 17.13 -29.27 -34.81
C LEU A 228 18.05 -30.46 -34.86
N ILE A 229 18.41 -31.02 -33.70
CA ILE A 229 19.27 -32.22 -33.63
C ILE A 229 18.53 -33.45 -34.15
N GLU A 230 17.27 -33.61 -33.89
CA GLU A 230 16.45 -34.72 -34.36
C GLU A 230 16.21 -34.64 -35.89
N GLN A 231 16.02 -33.45 -36.45
CA GLN A 231 15.96 -33.26 -37.90
C GLN A 231 17.29 -33.58 -38.59
N SER A 232 18.42 -33.18 -38.02
CA SER A 232 19.74 -33.49 -38.64
C SER A 232 20.05 -34.99 -38.67
N ARG A 233 19.62 -35.76 -37.65
CA ARG A 233 19.77 -37.22 -37.62
C ARG A 233 18.93 -37.94 -38.67
N ARG A 234 17.78 -37.46 -39.06
CA ARG A 234 16.92 -38.03 -40.12
C ARG A 234 17.54 -37.91 -41.51
N TRP A 235 18.35 -36.87 -41.78
CA TRP A 235 18.99 -36.68 -43.08
C TRP A 235 20.22 -37.60 -43.33
N HIS A 236 20.80 -38.16 -42.27
CA HIS A 236 21.94 -39.09 -42.39
C HIS A 236 21.54 -40.55 -42.59
N HIS A 237 20.26 -40.91 -42.56
CA HIS A 237 19.77 -42.26 -42.78
C HIS A 237 19.27 -42.52 -44.21
N TYR A 238 19.38 -41.53 -45.11
CA TYR A 238 18.97 -41.65 -46.52
C TYR A 238 20.13 -41.42 -47.50
N ARG A 239 21.32 -41.83 -47.15
CA ARG A 239 22.44 -41.94 -48.11
C ARG A 239 23.04 -43.32 -48.04
#